data_93d00b109c0d6f80004195836fd5c8be
#
_entry.id   93d00b109c0d6f80004195836fd5c8be
#
_cell.length_a   1.000
_cell.length_b   1.000
_cell.length_c   1.000
_cell.angle_alpha   90.00
_cell.angle_beta   90.00
_cell.angle_gamma   90.00
#
_symmetry.space_group_name_H-M   'P 1'
#
loop_
_entity.id
_entity.type
_entity.pdbx_description
1 polymer ?
#
loop_
_entity_poly.entity_id
_entity_poly.type
_entity_poly.pdbx_seq_one_letter_code
_entity_poly.pdbx_strand_id
1 'polypeptide(L)'
;MYVHGLDGSWFDHSFWRSKFLLTDPADLQALRNCGVKALWIDTGKGVDVETATPPANEAPQPVAEAMPITPRPAAQSQQCSVQDEMQRAAQLIKRSKQQVTSLFNEARLGKAVDPQQCLPLVEQISESLVRNGSALLSLARLKTKDEYTYMHSVAVCALMVALGRQQGLPEDQVQEAGMAGMLHDIGKMAMPLDVLNKPGKLSDDEYAIMRSHPERGHAILLGAGSAVSEAVLDVCLHHHEKMDGTGYPHRLAGEQISRLARMAAICDVYDAITSDRPYKTAWDASGSLARMAQWQGHFDTQILHAFVRTVGIYPLGSLVRLQSGRLGVVIEHNAQQLTAPRLKLFYSTRARATIVPVELDLSAPQCNDRIVGREDPAAWGFSNLDALWT
;
A
#
# COMPACT_ATOMS: atom_id res chain seq x y z
N MET A 1 -37.96 19.55 -7.35
CA MET A 1 -37.13 19.21 -6.16
C MET A 1 -35.87 18.49 -6.63
N TYR A 2 -34.68 18.85 -6.12
CA TYR A 2 -33.43 18.13 -6.47
C TYR A 2 -33.08 17.18 -5.34
N VAL A 3 -33.13 15.87 -5.59
CA VAL A 3 -32.73 14.84 -4.63
C VAL A 3 -31.21 14.74 -4.62
N HIS A 4 -30.58 14.91 -3.43
CA HIS A 4 -29.14 14.82 -3.23
C HIS A 4 -28.71 13.48 -2.64
N GLY A 5 -29.62 12.78 -1.95
CA GLY A 5 -29.37 11.47 -1.37
C GLY A 5 -30.66 10.84 -0.85
N LEU A 6 -30.65 9.53 -0.71
CA LEU A 6 -31.74 8.72 -0.16
C LEU A 6 -31.22 8.03 1.11
N ASP A 7 -32.01 8.04 2.18
CA ASP A 7 -31.69 7.35 3.43
C ASP A 7 -32.30 5.93 3.37
N GLY A 8 -31.43 4.94 3.22
CA GLY A 8 -31.80 3.54 3.12
C GLY A 8 -30.77 2.71 2.36
N SER A 9 -30.87 1.38 2.46
CA SER A 9 -29.98 0.49 1.71
C SER A 9 -30.28 0.55 0.22
N TRP A 10 -29.26 0.52 -0.61
CA TRP A 10 -29.34 0.45 -2.08
C TRP A 10 -30.32 -0.63 -2.60
N PHE A 11 -30.54 -1.67 -1.81
CA PHE A 11 -31.47 -2.78 -2.16
C PHE A 11 -32.96 -2.43 -1.94
N ASP A 12 -33.25 -1.32 -1.27
CA ASP A 12 -34.61 -0.96 -0.87
C ASP A 12 -35.34 -0.07 -1.91
N HIS A 13 -34.64 0.34 -2.99
CA HIS A 13 -35.23 1.20 -4.02
C HIS A 13 -34.70 0.90 -5.43
N SER A 14 -35.58 1.11 -6.44
CA SER A 14 -35.28 0.85 -7.87
C SER A 14 -34.55 1.99 -8.59
N PHE A 15 -34.11 3.02 -7.87
CA PHE A 15 -33.40 4.15 -8.46
C PHE A 15 -31.89 3.85 -8.58
N TRP A 16 -31.39 3.82 -9.82
CA TRP A 16 -29.98 3.62 -10.11
C TRP A 16 -29.12 4.90 -10.03
N ARG A 17 -29.78 6.07 -9.73
CA ARG A 17 -29.12 7.36 -9.50
C ARG A 17 -29.42 7.88 -8.11
N SER A 18 -28.39 8.19 -7.34
CA SER A 18 -28.51 8.78 -6.00
C SER A 18 -28.76 10.30 -6.02
N LYS A 19 -28.53 10.97 -7.17
CA LYS A 19 -28.68 12.42 -7.36
C LYS A 19 -29.43 12.71 -8.67
N PHE A 20 -30.61 13.28 -8.56
CA PHE A 20 -31.44 13.61 -9.75
C PHE A 20 -32.45 14.68 -9.46
N LEU A 21 -32.91 15.35 -10.52
CA LEU A 21 -34.03 16.30 -10.45
C LEU A 21 -35.37 15.54 -10.54
N LEU A 22 -36.16 15.60 -9.48
CA LEU A 22 -37.45 14.95 -9.40
C LEU A 22 -38.49 15.84 -10.13
N THR A 23 -38.77 15.48 -11.37
CA THR A 23 -39.73 16.18 -12.24
C THR A 23 -40.88 15.30 -12.69
N ASP A 24 -40.72 13.98 -12.67
CA ASP A 24 -41.71 13.02 -13.10
C ASP A 24 -42.61 12.58 -11.93
N PRO A 25 -43.93 12.65 -12.03
CA PRO A 25 -44.87 12.12 -11.05
C PRO A 25 -44.71 10.63 -10.78
N ALA A 26 -44.24 9.84 -11.75
CA ALA A 26 -44.00 8.42 -11.62
C ALA A 26 -42.79 8.15 -10.67
N ASP A 27 -41.72 8.96 -10.76
CA ASP A 27 -40.58 8.89 -9.87
C ASP A 27 -40.96 9.24 -8.42
N LEU A 28 -41.87 10.23 -8.24
CA LEU A 28 -42.37 10.57 -6.92
C LEU A 28 -43.20 9.44 -6.31
N GLN A 29 -44.02 8.76 -7.10
CA GLN A 29 -44.79 7.60 -6.66
C GLN A 29 -43.86 6.41 -6.31
N ALA A 30 -42.83 6.18 -7.10
CA ALA A 30 -41.84 5.16 -6.85
C ALA A 30 -41.05 5.44 -5.55
N LEU A 31 -40.67 6.69 -5.27
CA LEU A 31 -40.07 7.12 -4.02
C LEU A 31 -40.96 6.88 -2.79
N ARG A 32 -42.25 7.12 -2.92
CA ARG A 32 -43.22 6.87 -1.83
C ARG A 32 -43.42 5.39 -1.54
N ASN A 33 -43.25 4.55 -2.53
CA ASN A 33 -43.49 3.10 -2.42
C ASN A 33 -42.24 2.26 -2.13
N CYS A 34 -41.06 2.85 -2.17
CA CYS A 34 -39.77 2.10 -2.06
C CYS A 34 -39.23 1.98 -0.64
N GLY A 35 -39.97 2.33 0.41
CA GLY A 35 -39.55 2.12 1.79
C GLY A 35 -38.47 3.09 2.29
N VAL A 36 -38.01 4.05 1.51
CA VAL A 36 -37.07 5.10 1.89
C VAL A 36 -37.67 5.96 3.00
N LYS A 37 -37.01 6.08 4.16
CA LYS A 37 -37.55 6.80 5.33
C LYS A 37 -37.30 8.30 5.26
N ALA A 38 -36.24 8.74 4.60
CA ALA A 38 -35.91 10.14 4.42
C ALA A 38 -35.13 10.34 3.11
N LEU A 39 -35.19 11.56 2.57
CA LEU A 39 -34.39 11.97 1.43
C LEU A 39 -33.77 13.34 1.69
N TRP A 40 -32.57 13.52 1.19
CA TRP A 40 -31.85 14.78 1.26
C TRP A 40 -32.09 15.56 -0.01
N ILE A 41 -32.52 16.83 0.11
CA ILE A 41 -32.75 17.72 -1.02
C ILE A 41 -31.69 18.85 -1.03
N ASP A 42 -31.31 19.27 -2.24
CA ASP A 42 -30.44 20.42 -2.45
C ASP A 42 -31.36 21.60 -2.92
N THR A 43 -31.64 22.50 -1.97
CA THR A 43 -32.52 23.66 -2.23
C THR A 43 -31.87 24.71 -3.12
N GLY A 44 -30.54 24.66 -3.28
CA GLY A 44 -29.80 25.52 -4.21
C GLY A 44 -29.92 25.08 -5.68
N LYS A 45 -30.35 23.82 -5.93
CA LYS A 45 -30.50 23.25 -7.29
C LYS A 45 -31.93 22.90 -7.66
N GLY A 46 -32.89 23.13 -6.76
CA GLY A 46 -34.30 22.84 -6.99
C GLY A 46 -35.23 23.55 -6.00
N VAL A 47 -36.53 23.40 -6.21
CA VAL A 47 -37.56 24.02 -5.34
C VAL A 47 -37.59 23.32 -3.99
N ASP A 48 -37.72 24.10 -2.89
CA ASP A 48 -37.90 23.63 -1.52
C ASP A 48 -39.31 23.06 -1.29
N VAL A 49 -39.49 22.30 -0.22
CA VAL A 49 -40.79 21.78 0.20
C VAL A 49 -41.54 22.90 0.92
N GLU A 50 -42.75 23.21 0.44
CA GLU A 50 -43.65 24.12 1.18
C GLU A 50 -43.97 23.50 2.54
N THR A 51 -43.53 24.14 3.61
CA THR A 51 -43.80 23.72 4.99
C THR A 51 -45.25 23.86 5.32
N ALA A 52 -45.98 22.76 5.41
CA ALA A 52 -47.30 22.74 6.04
C ALA A 52 -47.09 23.11 7.54
N THR A 53 -47.83 24.13 8.00
CA THR A 53 -47.82 24.63 9.38
C THR A 53 -48.13 23.48 10.34
N PRO A 54 -47.29 23.17 11.35
CA PRO A 54 -47.57 22.12 12.32
C PRO A 54 -48.71 22.58 13.28
N PRO A 55 -49.60 21.68 13.73
CA PRO A 55 -50.57 21.98 14.78
C PRO A 55 -49.85 22.27 16.09
N ALA A 56 -50.30 23.36 16.75
CA ALA A 56 -49.78 23.77 18.05
C ALA A 56 -50.15 22.74 19.13
N ASN A 57 -49.22 22.58 20.05
CA ASN A 57 -49.25 21.93 21.38
C ASN A 57 -48.72 20.51 21.49
N GLU A 58 -47.45 20.49 21.90
CA GLU A 58 -47.07 19.73 23.09
C GLU A 58 -45.68 20.28 23.56
N ALA A 59 -45.61 20.68 24.82
CA ALA A 59 -44.39 21.23 25.41
C ALA A 59 -43.24 20.20 25.38
N PRO A 60 -42.01 20.59 25.03
CA PRO A 60 -40.91 19.66 25.00
C PRO A 60 -40.53 19.23 26.42
N GLN A 61 -40.53 17.92 26.65
CA GLN A 61 -39.81 17.30 27.74
C GLN A 61 -38.30 17.55 27.55
N PRO A 62 -37.52 17.77 28.59
CA PRO A 62 -36.09 18.01 28.45
C PRO A 62 -35.41 16.77 27.91
N VAL A 63 -34.95 16.89 26.66
CA VAL A 63 -34.05 15.93 26.04
C VAL A 63 -32.76 15.98 26.83
N ALA A 64 -32.34 14.83 27.37
CA ALA A 64 -31.03 14.68 27.99
C ALA A 64 -29.97 15.23 27.03
N GLU A 65 -29.16 16.16 27.52
CA GLU A 65 -28.05 16.75 26.77
C GLU A 65 -27.23 15.62 26.15
N ALA A 66 -27.24 15.59 24.81
CA ALA A 66 -26.32 14.79 24.07
C ALA A 66 -24.91 15.25 24.46
N MET A 67 -24.18 14.38 25.15
CA MET A 67 -22.77 14.62 25.41
C MET A 67 -22.08 15.00 24.10
N PRO A 68 -21.29 16.07 24.06
CA PRO A 68 -20.55 16.43 22.87
C PRO A 68 -19.70 15.23 22.50
N ILE A 69 -19.87 14.76 21.28
CA ILE A 69 -18.93 13.80 20.66
C ILE A 69 -17.62 14.57 20.59
N THR A 70 -16.79 14.43 21.62
CA THR A 70 -15.41 14.87 21.56
C THR A 70 -14.81 14.13 20.37
N PRO A 71 -14.30 14.84 19.36
CA PRO A 71 -13.51 14.17 18.32
C PRO A 71 -12.44 13.39 19.07
N ARG A 72 -12.42 12.07 18.84
CA ARG A 72 -11.36 11.21 19.38
C ARG A 72 -10.05 11.92 19.03
N PRO A 73 -9.24 12.34 20.02
CA PRO A 73 -8.02 13.04 19.71
C PRO A 73 -7.27 12.12 18.76
N ALA A 74 -6.90 12.64 17.59
CA ALA A 74 -5.98 11.95 16.70
C ALA A 74 -4.83 11.53 17.59
N ALA A 75 -4.68 10.23 17.81
CA ALA A 75 -3.65 9.71 18.68
C ALA A 75 -2.37 10.35 18.18
N GLN A 76 -1.78 11.25 18.95
CA GLN A 76 -0.46 11.78 18.68
C GLN A 76 0.43 10.54 18.71
N SER A 77 0.66 9.97 17.54
CA SER A 77 1.55 8.83 17.39
C SER A 77 2.92 9.38 17.74
N GLN A 78 3.31 9.19 19.01
CA GLN A 78 4.65 9.52 19.44
C GLN A 78 5.58 8.71 18.54
N GLN A 79 6.36 9.41 17.74
CA GLN A 79 7.44 8.78 16.99
C GLN A 79 8.28 7.98 17.99
N CYS A 80 8.47 6.71 17.73
CA CYS A 80 9.28 5.85 18.58
C CYS A 80 10.57 5.47 17.84
N SER A 81 11.54 4.97 18.61
CA SER A 81 12.80 4.51 18.01
C SER A 81 12.54 3.39 17.01
N VAL A 82 13.43 3.24 16.02
CA VAL A 82 13.39 2.12 15.06
C VAL A 82 13.33 0.80 15.82
N GLN A 83 14.13 0.65 16.88
CA GLN A 83 14.25 -0.57 17.66
C GLN A 83 12.98 -0.94 18.42
N ASP A 84 12.27 0.04 19.00
CA ASP A 84 10.99 -0.19 19.69
C ASP A 84 9.88 -0.60 18.71
N GLU A 85 9.85 0.03 17.52
CA GLU A 85 8.85 -0.32 16.51
C GLU A 85 9.19 -1.64 15.81
N MET A 86 10.44 -2.03 15.67
CA MET A 86 10.85 -3.30 15.07
C MET A 86 10.19 -4.51 15.71
N GLN A 87 10.11 -4.56 17.05
CA GLN A 87 9.45 -5.66 17.75
C GLN A 87 7.94 -5.71 17.49
N ARG A 88 7.29 -4.54 17.48
CA ARG A 88 5.85 -4.42 17.19
C ARG A 88 5.57 -4.79 15.73
N ALA A 89 6.38 -4.26 14.82
CA ALA A 89 6.27 -4.53 13.40
C ALA A 89 6.48 -6.03 13.08
N ALA A 90 7.41 -6.71 13.76
CA ALA A 90 7.62 -8.15 13.60
C ALA A 90 6.38 -8.96 14.00
N GLN A 91 5.70 -8.58 15.11
CA GLN A 91 4.45 -9.21 15.53
C GLN A 91 3.32 -8.92 14.54
N LEU A 92 3.23 -7.68 14.06
CA LEU A 92 2.25 -7.27 13.06
C LEU A 92 2.42 -8.10 11.80
N ILE A 93 3.63 -8.20 11.25
CA ILE A 93 3.95 -8.98 10.05
C ILE A 93 3.54 -10.46 10.22
N LYS A 94 3.83 -11.05 11.38
CA LYS A 94 3.43 -12.44 11.66
C LYS A 94 1.91 -12.65 11.64
N ARG A 95 1.15 -11.71 12.23
CA ARG A 95 -0.33 -11.75 12.20
C ARG A 95 -0.87 -11.51 10.79
N SER A 96 -0.31 -10.51 10.10
CA SER A 96 -0.66 -10.16 8.73
C SER A 96 -0.54 -11.37 7.80
N LYS A 97 0.57 -12.08 7.90
CA LYS A 97 0.81 -13.30 7.13
C LYS A 97 -0.30 -14.32 7.32
N GLN A 98 -0.70 -14.60 8.57
CA GLN A 98 -1.74 -15.59 8.85
C GLN A 98 -3.08 -15.20 8.22
N GLN A 99 -3.49 -13.94 8.35
CA GLN A 99 -4.75 -13.44 7.81
C GLN A 99 -4.75 -13.45 6.27
N VAL A 100 -3.69 -12.95 5.63
CA VAL A 100 -3.57 -12.95 4.17
C VAL A 100 -3.51 -14.38 3.62
N THR A 101 -2.81 -15.30 4.30
CA THR A 101 -2.77 -16.71 3.92
C THR A 101 -4.16 -17.34 3.96
N SER A 102 -4.96 -17.04 5.01
CA SER A 102 -6.34 -17.57 5.11
C SER A 102 -7.20 -17.06 3.97
N LEU A 103 -7.21 -15.74 3.73
CA LEU A 103 -7.97 -15.10 2.66
C LEU A 103 -7.63 -15.66 1.28
N PHE A 104 -6.34 -15.78 0.98
CA PHE A 104 -5.86 -16.29 -0.31
C PHE A 104 -6.19 -17.78 -0.49
N ASN A 105 -6.13 -18.58 0.58
CA ASN A 105 -6.56 -19.98 0.53
C ASN A 105 -8.08 -20.12 0.29
N GLU A 106 -8.89 -19.22 0.84
CA GLU A 106 -10.33 -19.16 0.53
C GLU A 106 -10.56 -18.86 -0.94
N ALA A 107 -9.85 -17.88 -1.50
CA ALA A 107 -9.87 -17.57 -2.92
C ALA A 107 -9.47 -18.79 -3.79
N ARG A 108 -8.41 -19.52 -3.39
CA ARG A 108 -7.97 -20.75 -4.09
C ARG A 108 -9.02 -21.87 -4.06
N LEU A 109 -9.78 -21.96 -2.99
CA LEU A 109 -10.87 -22.92 -2.87
C LEU A 109 -12.16 -22.50 -3.60
N GLY A 110 -12.13 -21.35 -4.30
CA GLY A 110 -13.29 -20.78 -4.98
C GLY A 110 -14.38 -20.28 -4.04
N LYS A 111 -14.05 -20.02 -2.77
CA LYS A 111 -14.98 -19.42 -1.81
C LYS A 111 -15.08 -17.91 -2.05
N ALA A 112 -16.21 -17.34 -1.65
CA ALA A 112 -16.36 -15.91 -1.61
C ALA A 112 -15.32 -15.29 -0.67
N VAL A 113 -14.56 -14.34 -1.19
CA VAL A 113 -13.53 -13.60 -0.43
C VAL A 113 -14.20 -12.39 0.20
N ASP A 114 -13.97 -12.16 1.49
CA ASP A 114 -14.38 -10.94 2.17
C ASP A 114 -13.17 -10.02 2.38
N PRO A 115 -12.94 -9.04 1.51
CA PRO A 115 -11.80 -8.12 1.58
C PRO A 115 -11.83 -7.21 2.82
N GLN A 116 -13.00 -7.01 3.43
CA GLN A 116 -13.14 -6.19 4.64
C GLN A 116 -12.36 -6.78 5.83
N GLN A 117 -12.08 -8.07 5.83
CA GLN A 117 -11.22 -8.71 6.83
C GLN A 117 -9.78 -8.18 6.81
N CYS A 118 -9.34 -7.58 5.70
CA CYS A 118 -8.02 -6.95 5.59
C CYS A 118 -7.97 -5.52 6.14
N LEU A 119 -9.10 -4.83 6.31
CA LEU A 119 -9.13 -3.43 6.78
C LEU A 119 -8.38 -3.22 8.10
N PRO A 120 -8.65 -4.00 9.18
CA PRO A 120 -7.95 -3.82 10.44
C PRO A 120 -6.43 -4.01 10.31
N LEU A 121 -6.01 -4.83 9.34
CA LEU A 121 -4.61 -5.07 9.06
C LEU A 121 -3.97 -3.88 8.35
N VAL A 122 -4.63 -3.34 7.33
CA VAL A 122 -4.19 -2.12 6.63
C VAL A 122 -4.09 -0.95 7.61
N GLU A 123 -5.04 -0.79 8.53
CA GLU A 123 -5.01 0.21 9.58
C GLU A 123 -3.78 0.05 10.49
N GLN A 124 -3.51 -1.16 10.99
CA GLN A 124 -2.35 -1.44 11.83
C GLN A 124 -1.02 -1.20 11.10
N ILE A 125 -0.93 -1.56 9.82
CA ILE A 125 0.22 -1.26 8.95
C ILE A 125 0.38 0.25 8.83
N SER A 126 -0.72 0.97 8.55
CA SER A 126 -0.78 2.42 8.44
C SER A 126 -0.29 3.11 9.74
N GLU A 127 -0.75 2.68 10.90
CA GLU A 127 -0.32 3.18 12.21
C GLU A 127 1.17 2.90 12.48
N SER A 128 1.67 1.69 12.17
CA SER A 128 3.07 1.34 12.32
C SER A 128 3.97 2.25 11.48
N LEU A 129 3.58 2.53 10.24
CA LEU A 129 4.29 3.45 9.34
C LEU A 129 4.31 4.89 9.87
N VAL A 130 3.27 5.33 10.59
CA VAL A 130 3.24 6.65 11.24
C VAL A 130 4.19 6.71 12.44
N ARG A 131 4.26 5.63 13.25
CA ARG A 131 5.18 5.57 14.38
C ARG A 131 6.63 5.51 13.93
N ASN A 132 6.97 4.63 12.99
CA ASN A 132 8.28 4.56 12.35
C ASN A 132 8.20 3.77 11.03
N GLY A 133 8.10 4.49 9.90
CA GLY A 133 7.98 3.88 8.58
C GLY A 133 9.15 2.98 8.20
N SER A 134 10.35 3.33 8.65
CA SER A 134 11.56 2.58 8.32
C SER A 134 11.56 1.16 8.91
N ALA A 135 11.05 0.98 10.13
CA ALA A 135 11.02 -0.31 10.80
C ALA A 135 10.18 -1.35 10.04
N LEU A 136 8.92 -1.01 9.73
CA LEU A 136 8.02 -1.93 9.04
C LEU A 136 8.48 -2.26 7.63
N LEU A 137 8.88 -1.24 6.84
CA LEU A 137 9.34 -1.43 5.46
C LEU A 137 10.59 -2.31 5.38
N SER A 138 11.47 -2.20 6.38
CA SER A 138 12.69 -3.01 6.44
C SER A 138 12.38 -4.48 6.76
N LEU A 139 11.53 -4.73 7.75
CA LEU A 139 11.12 -6.08 8.12
C LEU A 139 10.31 -6.77 7.02
N ALA A 140 9.46 -6.02 6.32
CA ALA A 140 8.70 -6.56 5.20
C ALA A 140 9.60 -7.10 4.06
N ARG A 141 10.84 -6.63 3.96
CA ARG A 141 11.85 -7.13 3.01
C ARG A 141 12.51 -8.45 3.45
N LEU A 142 12.56 -8.74 4.77
CA LEU A 142 13.17 -9.95 5.31
C LEU A 142 12.21 -11.14 5.21
N LYS A 143 11.97 -11.63 3.99
CA LYS A 143 11.06 -12.74 3.71
C LYS A 143 11.80 -14.04 3.57
N THR A 144 11.17 -15.14 4.04
CA THR A 144 11.64 -16.49 3.71
C THR A 144 11.08 -16.94 2.36
N LYS A 145 11.79 -17.86 1.68
CA LYS A 145 11.44 -18.34 0.34
C LYS A 145 10.07 -19.00 0.26
N ASP A 146 9.66 -19.69 1.32
CA ASP A 146 8.42 -20.47 1.35
C ASP A 146 7.16 -19.61 1.55
N GLU A 147 7.33 -18.34 1.92
CA GLU A 147 6.23 -17.44 2.32
C GLU A 147 6.05 -16.27 1.35
N TYR A 148 6.74 -16.34 0.22
CA TYR A 148 6.93 -15.20 -0.69
C TYR A 148 5.60 -14.53 -1.08
N THR A 149 4.62 -15.28 -1.61
CA THR A 149 3.39 -14.67 -2.18
C THR A 149 2.59 -13.85 -1.16
N TYR A 150 2.40 -14.39 0.03
CA TYR A 150 1.61 -13.71 1.08
C TYR A 150 2.35 -12.51 1.68
N MET A 151 3.64 -12.70 1.93
CA MET A 151 4.49 -11.63 2.45
C MET A 151 4.72 -10.51 1.43
N HIS A 152 4.70 -10.82 0.15
CA HIS A 152 4.72 -9.86 -0.93
C HIS A 152 3.52 -8.91 -0.86
N SER A 153 2.31 -9.45 -0.73
CA SER A 153 1.10 -8.64 -0.57
C SER A 153 1.15 -7.70 0.64
N VAL A 154 1.66 -8.18 1.78
CA VAL A 154 1.86 -7.34 2.99
C VAL A 154 2.89 -6.24 2.74
N ALA A 155 3.98 -6.55 2.06
CA ALA A 155 5.01 -5.55 1.76
C ALA A 155 4.52 -4.51 0.75
N VAL A 156 3.83 -4.94 -0.31
CA VAL A 156 3.25 -4.00 -1.30
C VAL A 156 2.18 -3.13 -0.65
N CYS A 157 1.34 -3.66 0.25
CA CYS A 157 0.42 -2.86 1.08
C CYS A 157 1.19 -1.76 1.84
N ALA A 158 2.23 -2.11 2.59
CA ALA A 158 3.01 -1.15 3.36
C ALA A 158 3.68 -0.09 2.48
N LEU A 159 4.23 -0.49 1.32
CA LEU A 159 4.82 0.43 0.35
C LEU A 159 3.78 1.37 -0.26
N MET A 160 2.59 0.87 -0.59
CA MET A 160 1.48 1.68 -1.12
C MET A 160 0.97 2.71 -0.11
N VAL A 161 0.81 2.33 1.15
CA VAL A 161 0.44 3.25 2.24
C VAL A 161 1.50 4.33 2.42
N ALA A 162 2.77 3.95 2.48
CA ALA A 162 3.88 4.89 2.66
C ALA A 162 3.99 5.86 1.46
N LEU A 163 3.88 5.35 0.24
CA LEU A 163 3.91 6.15 -1.00
C LEU A 163 2.68 7.06 -1.11
N GLY A 164 1.49 6.57 -0.72
CA GLY A 164 0.26 7.38 -0.70
C GLY A 164 0.41 8.61 0.18
N ARG A 165 0.95 8.45 1.38
CA ARG A 165 1.26 9.56 2.29
C ARG A 165 2.32 10.50 1.74
N GLN A 166 3.39 9.97 1.15
CA GLN A 166 4.43 10.76 0.50
C GLN A 166 3.88 11.59 -0.67
N GLN A 167 2.84 11.09 -1.33
CA GLN A 167 2.11 11.75 -2.41
C GLN A 167 1.04 12.73 -1.90
N GLY A 168 0.84 12.85 -0.58
CA GLY A 168 -0.16 13.71 0.03
C GLY A 168 -1.60 13.27 -0.18
N LEU A 169 -1.86 11.97 -0.36
CA LEU A 169 -3.22 11.45 -0.46
C LEU A 169 -3.96 11.61 0.88
N PRO A 170 -5.28 11.91 0.87
CA PRO A 170 -6.13 11.83 2.05
C PRO A 170 -6.09 10.44 2.69
N GLU A 171 -6.32 10.33 4.00
CA GLU A 171 -6.12 9.07 4.73
C GLU A 171 -7.06 7.94 4.27
N ASP A 172 -8.27 8.25 3.82
CA ASP A 172 -9.19 7.31 3.19
C ASP A 172 -8.59 6.71 1.89
N GLN A 173 -7.99 7.54 1.04
CA GLN A 173 -7.28 7.08 -0.15
C GLN A 173 -5.98 6.35 0.18
N VAL A 174 -5.30 6.69 1.27
CA VAL A 174 -4.12 5.96 1.75
C VAL A 174 -4.51 4.55 2.19
N GLN A 175 -5.63 4.40 2.91
CA GLN A 175 -6.17 3.09 3.29
C GLN A 175 -6.59 2.28 2.06
N GLU A 176 -7.24 2.93 1.10
CA GLU A 176 -7.62 2.30 -0.18
C GLU A 176 -6.39 1.83 -0.97
N ALA A 177 -5.33 2.65 -1.05
CA ALA A 177 -4.05 2.25 -1.65
C ALA A 177 -3.44 1.04 -0.93
N GLY A 178 -3.49 1.00 0.40
CA GLY A 178 -3.04 -0.14 1.18
C GLY A 178 -3.83 -1.42 0.88
N MET A 179 -5.16 -1.31 0.81
CA MET A 179 -6.04 -2.41 0.46
C MET A 179 -5.75 -2.91 -0.97
N ALA A 180 -5.58 -2.00 -1.91
CA ALA A 180 -5.23 -2.32 -3.29
C ALA A 180 -3.89 -3.07 -3.36
N GLY A 181 -2.86 -2.61 -2.64
CA GLY A 181 -1.58 -3.30 -2.54
C GLY A 181 -1.68 -4.67 -1.88
N MET A 182 -2.56 -4.85 -0.89
CA MET A 182 -2.80 -6.14 -0.23
C MET A 182 -3.41 -7.18 -1.16
N LEU A 183 -4.30 -6.76 -2.06
CA LEU A 183 -5.14 -7.63 -2.88
C LEU A 183 -4.71 -7.72 -4.35
N HIS A 184 -3.71 -6.93 -4.80
CA HIS A 184 -3.35 -6.82 -6.22
C HIS A 184 -3.08 -8.17 -6.88
N ASP A 185 -2.50 -9.09 -6.15
CA ASP A 185 -2.04 -10.40 -6.61
C ASP A 185 -2.97 -11.58 -6.27
N ILE A 186 -4.18 -11.32 -5.76
CA ILE A 186 -5.10 -12.39 -5.33
C ILE A 186 -5.42 -13.38 -6.47
N GLY A 187 -5.38 -12.92 -7.71
CA GLY A 187 -5.60 -13.76 -8.88
C GLY A 187 -4.56 -14.85 -9.10
N LYS A 188 -3.39 -14.76 -8.46
CA LYS A 188 -2.41 -15.85 -8.42
C LYS A 188 -2.96 -17.12 -7.79
N MET A 189 -4.02 -16.98 -6.97
CA MET A 189 -4.71 -18.13 -6.39
C MET A 189 -5.51 -18.95 -7.41
N ALA A 190 -5.87 -18.36 -8.54
CA ALA A 190 -6.52 -19.07 -9.64
C ALA A 190 -5.51 -19.71 -10.62
N MET A 191 -4.20 -19.50 -10.41
CA MET A 191 -3.17 -20.07 -11.28
C MET A 191 -2.88 -21.54 -10.93
N PRO A 192 -2.59 -22.40 -11.93
CA PRO A 192 -2.13 -23.77 -11.72
C PRO A 192 -0.87 -23.79 -10.82
N LEU A 193 -0.80 -24.70 -9.88
CA LEU A 193 0.29 -24.76 -8.89
C LEU A 193 1.64 -25.09 -9.53
N ASP A 194 1.65 -25.89 -10.57
CA ASP A 194 2.83 -26.27 -11.36
C ASP A 194 3.43 -25.05 -12.10
N VAL A 195 2.57 -24.13 -12.57
CA VAL A 195 3.01 -22.87 -13.18
C VAL A 195 3.46 -21.89 -12.11
N LEU A 196 2.64 -21.71 -11.03
CA LEU A 196 2.91 -20.75 -9.97
C LEU A 196 4.22 -21.04 -9.22
N ASN A 197 4.49 -22.33 -8.95
CA ASN A 197 5.64 -22.79 -8.16
C ASN A 197 6.79 -23.34 -9.02
N LYS A 198 6.72 -23.16 -10.36
CA LYS A 198 7.73 -23.71 -11.27
C LYS A 198 9.13 -23.18 -10.95
N PRO A 199 10.11 -24.07 -10.73
CA PRO A 199 11.49 -23.67 -10.58
C PRO A 199 12.09 -23.21 -11.93
N GLY A 200 12.49 -21.95 -12.01
CA GLY A 200 13.15 -21.39 -13.19
C GLY A 200 12.24 -20.54 -14.08
N LYS A 201 12.57 -20.50 -15.37
CA LYS A 201 11.81 -19.68 -16.34
C LYS A 201 10.53 -20.39 -16.77
N LEU A 202 9.45 -19.63 -16.90
CA LEU A 202 8.21 -20.09 -17.51
C LEU A 202 8.42 -20.21 -19.03
N SER A 203 7.76 -21.21 -19.66
CA SER A 203 7.59 -21.22 -21.12
C SER A 203 6.65 -20.09 -21.55
N ASP A 204 6.55 -19.83 -22.85
CA ASP A 204 5.67 -18.78 -23.36
C ASP A 204 4.20 -19.06 -23.02
N ASP A 205 3.76 -20.33 -23.10
CA ASP A 205 2.40 -20.73 -22.71
C ASP A 205 2.15 -20.57 -21.22
N GLU A 206 3.09 -20.98 -20.36
CA GLU A 206 3.01 -20.81 -18.92
C GLU A 206 3.04 -19.33 -18.54
N TYR A 207 3.83 -18.53 -19.25
CA TYR A 207 3.85 -17.09 -19.05
C TYR A 207 2.53 -16.44 -19.47
N ALA A 208 1.90 -16.89 -20.56
CA ALA A 208 0.57 -16.44 -20.94
C ALA A 208 -0.49 -16.76 -19.86
N ILE A 209 -0.42 -17.96 -19.26
CA ILE A 209 -1.26 -18.34 -18.11
C ILE A 209 -0.98 -17.39 -16.94
N MET A 210 0.27 -17.19 -16.56
CA MET A 210 0.64 -16.31 -15.45
C MET A 210 0.16 -14.87 -15.68
N ARG A 211 0.24 -14.34 -16.89
CA ARG A 211 -0.24 -12.98 -17.24
C ARG A 211 -1.75 -12.80 -17.09
N SER A 212 -2.53 -13.87 -16.96
CA SER A 212 -3.98 -13.77 -16.75
C SER A 212 -4.36 -13.51 -15.28
N HIS A 213 -3.39 -13.52 -14.33
CA HIS A 213 -3.73 -13.33 -12.92
C HIS A 213 -4.40 -11.98 -12.59
N PRO A 214 -4.10 -10.84 -13.27
CA PRO A 214 -4.82 -9.59 -12.99
C PRO A 214 -6.32 -9.70 -13.33
N GLU A 215 -6.65 -10.27 -14.48
CA GLU A 215 -8.05 -10.49 -14.89
C GLU A 215 -8.76 -11.49 -13.98
N ARG A 216 -8.06 -12.57 -13.57
CA ARG A 216 -8.60 -13.57 -12.63
C ARG A 216 -8.81 -12.95 -11.24
N GLY A 217 -7.87 -12.13 -10.77
CA GLY A 217 -7.98 -11.41 -9.51
C GLY A 217 -9.15 -10.42 -9.51
N HIS A 218 -9.29 -9.67 -10.57
CA HIS A 218 -10.42 -8.77 -10.78
C HIS A 218 -11.76 -9.52 -10.74
N ALA A 219 -11.86 -10.68 -11.40
CA ALA A 219 -13.06 -11.52 -11.37
C ALA A 219 -13.37 -12.06 -9.95
N ILE A 220 -12.34 -12.49 -9.19
CA ILE A 220 -12.49 -12.92 -7.80
C ILE A 220 -13.02 -11.77 -6.92
N LEU A 221 -12.44 -10.57 -7.06
CA LEU A 221 -12.84 -9.41 -6.27
C LEU A 221 -14.22 -8.86 -6.64
N LEU A 222 -14.60 -8.91 -7.92
CA LEU A 222 -15.98 -8.60 -8.36
C LEU A 222 -17.01 -9.53 -7.71
N GLY A 223 -16.65 -10.80 -7.49
CA GLY A 223 -17.49 -11.77 -6.80
C GLY A 223 -17.73 -11.42 -5.31
N ALA A 224 -16.92 -10.56 -4.73
CA ALA A 224 -17.10 -10.04 -3.37
C ALA A 224 -18.12 -8.89 -3.29
N GLY A 225 -18.66 -8.44 -4.43
CA GLY A 225 -19.70 -7.41 -4.52
C GLY A 225 -19.20 -6.01 -4.10
N SER A 226 -20.09 -5.24 -3.47
CA SER A 226 -19.84 -3.86 -3.08
C SER A 226 -18.81 -3.69 -1.94
N ALA A 227 -18.26 -4.78 -1.42
CA ALA A 227 -17.22 -4.72 -0.39
C ALA A 227 -15.85 -4.26 -0.91
N VAL A 228 -15.67 -4.17 -2.24
CA VAL A 228 -14.42 -3.75 -2.91
C VAL A 228 -14.65 -2.47 -3.67
N SER A 229 -13.79 -1.48 -3.46
CA SER A 229 -13.87 -0.22 -4.21
C SER A 229 -13.40 -0.39 -5.67
N GLU A 230 -13.85 0.51 -6.54
CA GLU A 230 -13.42 0.55 -7.94
C GLU A 230 -11.90 0.72 -8.07
N ALA A 231 -11.28 1.48 -7.17
CA ALA A 231 -9.83 1.69 -7.18
C ALA A 231 -9.04 0.42 -6.85
N VAL A 232 -9.52 -0.40 -5.91
CA VAL A 232 -8.90 -1.71 -5.60
C VAL A 232 -9.04 -2.67 -6.79
N LEU A 233 -10.21 -2.70 -7.43
CA LEU A 233 -10.45 -3.49 -8.65
C LEU A 233 -9.53 -3.06 -9.79
N ASP A 234 -9.41 -1.74 -10.00
CA ASP A 234 -8.56 -1.17 -11.04
C ASP A 234 -7.08 -1.51 -10.82
N VAL A 235 -6.56 -1.37 -9.60
CA VAL A 235 -5.18 -1.74 -9.28
C VAL A 235 -4.95 -3.23 -9.49
N CYS A 236 -5.85 -4.09 -9.04
CA CYS A 236 -5.73 -5.53 -9.25
C CYS A 236 -5.63 -5.88 -10.75
N LEU A 237 -6.38 -5.18 -11.59
CA LEU A 237 -6.42 -5.41 -13.04
C LEU A 237 -5.19 -4.80 -13.76
N HIS A 238 -4.71 -3.62 -13.33
CA HIS A 238 -3.79 -2.81 -14.13
C HIS A 238 -2.39 -2.61 -13.52
N HIS A 239 -2.04 -3.25 -12.40
CA HIS A 239 -0.71 -3.08 -11.77
C HIS A 239 0.47 -3.55 -12.63
N HIS A 240 0.22 -4.28 -13.71
CA HIS A 240 1.24 -4.68 -14.70
C HIS A 240 1.20 -3.86 -15.99
N GLU A 241 0.41 -2.82 -16.05
CA GLU A 241 0.48 -1.86 -17.16
C GLU A 241 1.75 -1.01 -17.05
N LYS A 242 2.23 -0.53 -18.20
CA LYS A 242 3.44 0.29 -18.30
C LYS A 242 3.14 1.61 -18.99
N MET A 243 3.85 2.65 -18.60
CA MET A 243 3.64 4.00 -19.13
C MET A 243 3.75 4.08 -20.66
N ASP A 244 4.52 3.19 -21.30
CA ASP A 244 4.70 3.11 -22.75
C ASP A 244 3.66 2.24 -23.49
N GLY A 245 2.68 1.66 -22.78
CA GLY A 245 1.64 0.80 -23.36
C GLY A 245 2.12 -0.62 -23.71
N THR A 246 3.32 -1.02 -23.28
CA THR A 246 3.82 -2.40 -23.49
C THR A 246 3.43 -3.36 -22.37
N GLY A 247 2.63 -2.90 -21.41
CA GLY A 247 2.14 -3.66 -20.27
C GLY A 247 1.01 -4.65 -20.63
N TYR A 248 0.33 -5.14 -19.62
CA TYR A 248 -0.83 -6.03 -19.76
C TYR A 248 -1.78 -5.84 -18.57
N PRO A 249 -3.07 -6.21 -18.69
CA PRO A 249 -3.70 -6.96 -19.80
C PRO A 249 -4.17 -6.07 -20.96
N HIS A 250 -4.47 -4.78 -20.73
CA HIS A 250 -5.16 -3.92 -21.68
C HIS A 250 -4.23 -3.01 -22.50
N ARG A 251 -2.92 -3.01 -22.22
CA ARG A 251 -1.92 -2.17 -22.86
C ARG A 251 -2.24 -0.67 -22.75
N LEU A 252 -2.71 -0.27 -21.59
CA LEU A 252 -2.95 1.14 -21.28
C LEU A 252 -1.62 1.89 -21.24
N ALA A 253 -1.64 3.17 -21.65
CA ALA A 253 -0.45 4.01 -21.69
C ALA A 253 -0.66 5.33 -20.98
N GLY A 254 0.37 5.85 -20.36
CA GLY A 254 0.37 7.17 -19.74
C GLY A 254 -0.75 7.36 -18.72
N GLU A 255 -1.56 8.40 -18.92
CA GLU A 255 -2.65 8.76 -17.99
C GLU A 255 -3.89 7.86 -18.08
N GLN A 256 -3.95 6.96 -19.05
CA GLN A 256 -4.99 5.93 -19.08
C GLN A 256 -4.87 4.95 -17.91
N ILE A 257 -3.65 4.79 -17.36
CA ILE A 257 -3.38 4.01 -16.16
C ILE A 257 -3.68 4.90 -14.94
N SER A 258 -4.53 4.44 -14.04
CA SER A 258 -4.85 5.21 -12.84
C SER A 258 -3.62 5.51 -11.99
N ARG A 259 -3.68 6.57 -11.19
CA ARG A 259 -2.56 6.92 -10.29
C ARG A 259 -2.21 5.78 -9.34
N LEU A 260 -3.21 5.11 -8.77
CA LEU A 260 -2.97 4.00 -7.84
C LEU A 260 -2.38 2.77 -8.54
N ALA A 261 -2.79 2.46 -9.77
CA ALA A 261 -2.18 1.37 -10.55
C ALA A 261 -0.72 1.67 -10.91
N ARG A 262 -0.38 2.93 -11.28
CA ARG A 262 1.01 3.38 -11.49
C ARG A 262 1.86 3.29 -10.21
N MET A 263 1.28 3.60 -9.06
CA MET A 263 1.94 3.44 -7.75
C MET A 263 2.18 1.96 -7.46
N ALA A 264 1.18 1.12 -7.67
CA ALA A 264 1.26 -0.33 -7.45
C ALA A 264 2.32 -1.00 -8.33
N ALA A 265 2.42 -0.62 -9.60
CA ALA A 265 3.45 -1.12 -10.51
C ALA A 265 4.88 -0.88 -9.98
N ILE A 266 5.13 0.28 -9.37
CA ILE A 266 6.42 0.61 -8.77
C ILE A 266 6.67 -0.22 -7.50
N CYS A 267 5.67 -0.28 -6.60
CA CYS A 267 5.76 -0.99 -5.33
C CYS A 267 5.94 -2.50 -5.53
N ASP A 268 5.14 -3.10 -6.43
CA ASP A 268 5.22 -4.52 -6.80
C ASP A 268 6.61 -4.88 -7.34
N VAL A 269 7.06 -4.18 -8.37
CA VAL A 269 8.36 -4.46 -8.99
C VAL A 269 9.50 -4.28 -8.01
N TYR A 270 9.49 -3.20 -7.21
CA TYR A 270 10.53 -2.97 -6.21
C TYR A 270 10.59 -4.11 -5.19
N ASP A 271 9.47 -4.50 -4.60
CA ASP A 271 9.42 -5.62 -3.66
C ASP A 271 9.85 -6.93 -4.32
N ALA A 272 9.40 -7.15 -5.56
CA ALA A 272 9.71 -8.36 -6.31
C ALA A 272 11.20 -8.54 -6.63
N ILE A 273 11.95 -7.45 -6.84
CA ILE A 273 13.39 -7.54 -7.16
C ILE A 273 14.29 -7.43 -5.92
N THR A 274 13.79 -6.87 -4.81
CA THR A 274 14.54 -6.71 -3.56
C THR A 274 14.26 -7.79 -2.53
N SER A 275 13.42 -8.78 -2.84
CA SER A 275 13.11 -9.94 -1.99
C SER A 275 13.69 -11.22 -2.57
N ASP A 276 14.21 -12.10 -1.70
CA ASP A 276 14.64 -13.43 -2.09
C ASP A 276 13.46 -14.26 -2.59
N ARG A 277 13.63 -14.88 -3.75
CA ARG A 277 12.68 -15.84 -4.31
C ARG A 277 13.30 -17.24 -4.34
N PRO A 278 12.49 -18.31 -4.44
CA PRO A 278 13.04 -19.68 -4.49
C PRO A 278 14.15 -19.86 -5.54
N TYR A 279 14.10 -19.06 -6.61
CA TYR A 279 14.98 -19.23 -7.79
C TYR A 279 15.82 -17.99 -8.11
N LYS A 280 15.77 -16.93 -7.29
CA LYS A 280 16.48 -15.68 -7.56
C LYS A 280 16.87 -15.00 -6.24
N THR A 281 18.15 -14.75 -6.07
CA THR A 281 18.66 -13.90 -4.98
C THR A 281 18.16 -12.47 -5.14
N ALA A 282 17.78 -11.84 -4.04
CA ALA A 282 17.40 -10.43 -4.00
C ALA A 282 18.50 -9.54 -4.58
N TRP A 283 18.10 -8.53 -5.31
CA TRP A 283 19.03 -7.46 -5.65
C TRP A 283 19.20 -6.53 -4.45
N ASP A 284 20.34 -5.90 -4.37
CA ASP A 284 20.55 -4.79 -3.45
C ASP A 284 19.48 -3.69 -3.67
N ALA A 285 18.86 -3.26 -2.58
CA ALA A 285 17.71 -2.35 -2.62
C ALA A 285 18.03 -1.01 -3.31
N SER A 286 19.19 -0.48 -3.02
CA SER A 286 19.68 0.79 -3.59
C SER A 286 20.03 0.65 -5.07
N GLY A 287 20.64 -0.49 -5.48
CA GLY A 287 20.90 -0.84 -6.87
C GLY A 287 19.62 -1.06 -7.66
N SER A 288 18.60 -1.61 -7.02
CA SER A 288 17.28 -1.80 -7.61
C SER A 288 16.63 -0.48 -8.01
N LEU A 289 16.65 0.52 -7.14
CA LEU A 289 16.13 1.86 -7.44
C LEU A 289 16.86 2.50 -8.62
N ALA A 290 18.19 2.39 -8.66
CA ALA A 290 18.98 2.93 -9.76
C ALA A 290 18.66 2.25 -11.11
N ARG A 291 18.41 0.93 -11.10
CA ARG A 291 18.00 0.19 -12.30
C ARG A 291 16.58 0.52 -12.73
N MET A 292 15.64 0.59 -11.78
CA MET A 292 14.25 1.00 -12.08
C MET A 292 14.19 2.38 -12.73
N ALA A 293 15.02 3.33 -12.30
CA ALA A 293 15.11 4.65 -12.90
C ALA A 293 15.67 4.63 -14.35
N GLN A 294 16.39 3.58 -14.75
CA GLN A 294 16.92 3.41 -16.11
C GLN A 294 15.92 2.75 -17.06
N TRP A 295 14.84 2.16 -16.58
CA TRP A 295 13.83 1.49 -17.41
C TRP A 295 12.88 2.53 -18.02
N GLN A 296 13.26 3.02 -19.20
CA GLN A 296 12.49 4.04 -19.91
C GLN A 296 11.09 3.49 -20.27
N GLY A 297 10.08 4.33 -20.11
CA GLY A 297 8.71 3.98 -20.46
C GLY A 297 8.02 2.97 -19.53
N HIS A 298 8.72 2.42 -18.52
CA HIS A 298 8.12 1.44 -17.62
C HIS A 298 7.27 2.11 -16.54
N PHE A 299 7.83 3.09 -15.84
CA PHE A 299 7.21 3.73 -14.68
C PHE A 299 6.91 5.20 -14.91
N ASP A 300 5.92 5.71 -14.17
CA ASP A 300 5.74 7.14 -13.98
C ASP A 300 6.93 7.71 -13.20
N THR A 301 7.67 8.62 -13.84
CA THR A 301 8.91 9.19 -13.27
C THR A 301 8.66 10.05 -12.05
N GLN A 302 7.52 10.75 -11.96
CA GLN A 302 7.20 11.58 -10.80
C GLN A 302 6.85 10.71 -9.60
N ILE A 303 6.07 9.65 -9.81
CA ILE A 303 5.73 8.68 -8.77
C ILE A 303 6.98 7.90 -8.34
N LEU A 304 7.84 7.51 -9.27
CA LEU A 304 9.10 6.84 -8.95
C LEU A 304 10.03 7.74 -8.10
N HIS A 305 10.13 9.03 -8.41
CA HIS A 305 10.88 9.98 -7.58
C HIS A 305 10.29 10.11 -6.16
N ALA A 306 8.97 10.12 -6.03
CA ALA A 306 8.34 10.12 -4.72
C ALA A 306 8.59 8.81 -3.97
N PHE A 307 8.57 7.67 -4.66
CA PHE A 307 8.90 6.38 -4.11
C PHE A 307 10.34 6.31 -3.58
N VAL A 308 11.30 6.85 -4.33
CA VAL A 308 12.71 6.96 -3.88
C VAL A 308 12.80 7.81 -2.60
N ARG A 309 12.00 8.87 -2.46
CA ARG A 309 11.94 9.65 -1.21
C ARG A 309 11.31 8.85 -0.07
N THR A 310 10.34 7.99 -0.37
CA THR A 310 9.66 7.15 0.62
C THR A 310 10.59 6.09 1.22
N VAL A 311 11.32 5.35 0.38
CA VAL A 311 12.18 4.25 0.82
C VAL A 311 13.62 4.68 1.12
N GLY A 312 13.98 5.89 0.71
CA GLY A 312 15.35 6.45 0.83
C GLY A 312 16.29 6.03 -0.31
N ILE A 313 17.27 6.88 -0.61
CA ILE A 313 18.32 6.58 -1.62
C ILE A 313 19.17 5.38 -1.17
N TYR A 314 19.39 5.29 0.13
CA TYR A 314 20.09 4.19 0.79
C TYR A 314 19.11 3.52 1.76
N PRO A 315 18.30 2.55 1.32
CA PRO A 315 17.35 1.86 2.19
C PRO A 315 18.04 1.22 3.41
N LEU A 316 17.30 1.03 4.50
CA LEU A 316 17.83 0.37 5.69
C LEU A 316 18.45 -0.99 5.34
N GLY A 317 19.54 -1.33 5.97
CA GLY A 317 20.31 -2.54 5.69
C GLY A 317 21.26 -2.42 4.48
N SER A 318 21.27 -1.30 3.74
CA SER A 318 22.20 -1.10 2.63
C SER A 318 23.64 -0.98 3.14
N LEU A 319 24.58 -1.71 2.52
CA LEU A 319 26.01 -1.58 2.77
C LEU A 319 26.57 -0.41 1.97
N VAL A 320 27.24 0.52 2.64
CA VAL A 320 27.83 1.70 2.02
C VAL A 320 29.28 1.89 2.42
N ARG A 321 30.06 2.48 1.51
CA ARG A 321 31.45 2.88 1.77
C ARG A 321 31.54 4.39 1.94
N LEU A 322 32.26 4.80 2.98
CA LEU A 322 32.54 6.19 3.29
C LEU A 322 33.86 6.66 2.69
N GLN A 323 34.02 7.98 2.54
CA GLN A 323 35.24 8.60 2.06
C GLN A 323 36.44 8.27 2.98
N SER A 324 36.22 8.09 4.28
CA SER A 324 37.24 7.63 5.23
C SER A 324 37.75 6.21 4.95
N GLY A 325 37.10 5.45 4.07
CA GLY A 325 37.42 4.05 3.82
C GLY A 325 36.80 3.10 4.84
N ARG A 326 35.75 3.50 5.55
CA ARG A 326 34.98 2.62 6.43
C ARG A 326 33.75 2.11 5.70
N LEU A 327 33.32 0.90 6.04
CA LEU A 327 32.04 0.34 5.61
C LEU A 327 31.03 0.41 6.76
N GLY A 328 29.81 0.71 6.43
CA GLY A 328 28.70 0.74 7.39
C GLY A 328 27.40 0.32 6.76
N VAL A 329 26.48 -0.12 7.61
CA VAL A 329 25.11 -0.44 7.25
C VAL A 329 24.22 0.73 7.63
N VAL A 330 23.27 1.07 6.75
CA VAL A 330 22.27 2.11 7.02
C VAL A 330 21.30 1.61 8.09
N ILE A 331 21.17 2.35 9.20
CA ILE A 331 20.31 2.00 10.33
C ILE A 331 19.13 2.96 10.50
N GLU A 332 19.17 4.15 9.87
CA GLU A 332 18.09 5.12 9.95
C GLU A 332 18.17 6.09 8.76
N HIS A 333 17.00 6.45 8.20
CA HIS A 333 16.92 7.43 7.13
C HIS A 333 16.87 8.86 7.69
N ASN A 334 17.41 9.79 6.92
CA ASN A 334 17.19 11.20 7.15
C ASN A 334 16.24 11.76 6.08
N ALA A 335 15.01 12.10 6.47
CA ALA A 335 14.00 12.60 5.55
C ALA A 335 14.35 13.96 4.93
N GLN A 336 15.19 14.77 5.59
CA GLN A 336 15.60 16.09 5.11
C GLN A 336 16.86 16.01 4.23
N GLN A 337 17.73 15.04 4.49
CA GLN A 337 18.97 14.82 3.77
C GLN A 337 19.13 13.35 3.34
N LEU A 338 18.49 12.98 2.25
CA LEU A 338 18.44 11.59 1.76
C LEU A 338 19.81 10.95 1.52
N THR A 339 20.86 11.76 1.31
CA THR A 339 22.25 11.30 1.12
C THR A 339 23.06 11.21 2.40
N ALA A 340 22.49 11.63 3.54
CA ALA A 340 23.15 11.66 4.84
C ALA A 340 22.37 10.83 5.89
N PRO A 341 22.22 9.50 5.71
CA PRO A 341 21.57 8.61 6.66
C PRO A 341 22.44 8.39 7.90
N ARG A 342 21.86 7.77 8.93
CA ARG A 342 22.58 7.23 10.08
C ARG A 342 23.10 5.84 9.78
N LEU A 343 24.36 5.57 10.12
CA LEU A 343 25.07 4.35 9.78
C LEU A 343 25.59 3.65 11.02
N LYS A 344 25.70 2.33 10.97
CA LYS A 344 26.48 1.52 11.90
C LYS A 344 27.74 1.03 11.19
N LEU A 345 28.87 1.63 11.54
CA LEU A 345 30.16 1.31 10.95
C LEU A 345 30.74 0.07 11.64
N PHE A 346 31.24 -0.88 10.86
CA PHE A 346 31.73 -2.16 11.41
C PHE A 346 33.00 -2.71 10.74
N TYR A 347 33.46 -2.07 9.65
CA TYR A 347 34.62 -2.57 8.91
C TYR A 347 35.49 -1.42 8.39
N SER A 348 36.81 -1.62 8.38
CA SER A 348 37.78 -0.70 7.77
C SER A 348 38.39 -1.32 6.51
N THR A 349 38.20 -0.69 5.36
CA THR A 349 38.80 -1.15 4.10
C THR A 349 40.30 -0.93 4.06
N ARG A 350 40.80 0.05 4.81
CA ARG A 350 42.28 0.30 4.94
C ARG A 350 42.98 -0.77 5.73
N ALA A 351 42.41 -1.13 6.88
CA ALA A 351 42.94 -2.19 7.74
C ALA A 351 42.55 -3.60 7.25
N ARG A 352 41.57 -3.69 6.34
CA ARG A 352 40.94 -4.96 5.90
C ARG A 352 40.45 -5.81 7.06
N ALA A 353 39.89 -5.16 8.08
CA ALA A 353 39.46 -5.80 9.33
C ALA A 353 38.17 -5.23 9.86
N THR A 354 37.44 -6.05 10.61
CA THR A 354 36.29 -5.60 11.39
C THR A 354 36.75 -4.62 12.48
N ILE A 355 35.91 -3.63 12.76
CA ILE A 355 36.08 -2.67 13.85
C ILE A 355 34.93 -2.84 14.84
N VAL A 356 35.08 -2.34 16.04
CA VAL A 356 33.98 -2.26 17.00
C VAL A 356 32.87 -1.45 16.37
N PRO A 357 31.61 -1.95 16.30
CA PRO A 357 30.52 -1.24 15.70
C PRO A 357 30.28 0.13 16.36
N VAL A 358 30.24 1.18 15.55
CA VAL A 358 30.02 2.57 16.01
C VAL A 358 28.95 3.20 15.13
N GLU A 359 27.99 3.87 15.78
CA GLU A 359 26.98 4.64 15.06
C GLU A 359 27.56 5.99 14.60
N LEU A 360 27.21 6.40 13.39
CA LEU A 360 27.60 7.65 12.80
C LEU A 360 26.40 8.29 12.11
N ASP A 361 26.03 9.49 12.55
CA ASP A 361 25.05 10.33 11.88
C ASP A 361 25.77 11.22 10.87
N LEU A 362 25.53 10.94 9.57
CA LEU A 362 26.15 11.72 8.49
C LEU A 362 25.59 13.14 8.37
N SER A 363 24.42 13.42 8.96
CA SER A 363 23.80 14.74 8.96
C SER A 363 24.30 15.64 10.12
N ALA A 364 25.00 15.07 11.07
CA ALA A 364 25.49 15.81 12.22
C ALA A 364 26.49 16.91 11.78
N PRO A 365 26.39 18.15 12.30
CA PRO A 365 27.22 19.28 11.87
C PRO A 365 28.73 19.04 11.97
N GLN A 366 29.14 18.19 12.91
CA GLN A 366 30.54 17.81 13.12
C GLN A 366 31.00 16.64 12.23
N CYS A 367 30.11 16.03 11.46
CA CYS A 367 30.46 14.90 10.59
C CYS A 367 31.07 15.40 9.30
N ASN A 368 32.35 15.07 9.06
CA ASN A 368 33.05 15.39 7.84
C ASN A 368 33.17 14.20 6.87
N ASP A 369 32.47 13.11 7.15
CA ASP A 369 32.49 11.91 6.29
C ASP A 369 31.24 11.88 5.39
N ARG A 370 31.32 11.18 4.27
CA ARG A 370 30.23 11.04 3.33
C ARG A 370 30.25 9.68 2.63
N ILE A 371 29.10 9.24 2.15
CA ILE A 371 29.01 8.05 1.32
C ILE A 371 29.64 8.34 -0.04
N VAL A 372 30.58 7.50 -0.45
CA VAL A 372 31.25 7.56 -1.76
C VAL A 372 30.77 6.47 -2.70
N GLY A 373 30.11 5.45 -2.19
CA GLY A 373 29.58 4.36 -2.99
C GLY A 373 28.79 3.37 -2.17
N ARG A 374 27.99 2.61 -2.87
CA ARG A 374 27.34 1.40 -2.36
C ARG A 374 28.28 0.24 -2.55
N GLU A 375 28.17 -0.75 -1.69
CA GLU A 375 28.96 -1.97 -1.77
C GLU A 375 28.03 -3.20 -1.80
N ASP A 376 28.44 -4.21 -2.54
CA ASP A 376 27.76 -5.50 -2.53
C ASP A 376 28.30 -6.32 -1.34
N PRO A 377 27.45 -6.71 -0.37
CA PRO A 377 27.89 -7.54 0.76
C PRO A 377 28.61 -8.82 0.32
N ALA A 378 28.15 -9.45 -0.77
CA ALA A 378 28.75 -10.69 -1.27
C ALA A 378 30.19 -10.49 -1.78
N ALA A 379 30.48 -9.34 -2.40
CA ALA A 379 31.81 -8.99 -2.86
C ALA A 379 32.83 -8.82 -1.71
N TRP A 380 32.32 -8.55 -0.49
CA TRP A 380 33.11 -8.42 0.73
C TRP A 380 33.10 -9.69 1.60
N GLY A 381 32.35 -10.73 1.20
CA GLY A 381 32.20 -11.96 1.97
C GLY A 381 31.32 -11.81 3.22
N PHE A 382 30.47 -10.78 3.29
CA PHE A 382 29.55 -10.57 4.41
C PHE A 382 28.25 -11.35 4.16
N SER A 383 27.93 -12.29 5.04
CA SER A 383 26.76 -13.17 4.90
C SER A 383 25.56 -12.80 5.78
N ASN A 384 25.77 -11.97 6.80
CA ASN A 384 24.70 -11.62 7.75
C ASN A 384 24.87 -10.19 8.26
N LEU A 385 24.44 -9.22 7.45
CA LEU A 385 24.44 -7.81 7.87
C LEU A 385 23.19 -7.43 8.65
N ASP A 386 22.15 -8.25 8.65
CA ASP A 386 20.86 -7.94 9.27
C ASP A 386 21.01 -7.74 10.79
N ALA A 387 21.86 -8.50 11.44
CA ALA A 387 22.18 -8.35 12.86
C ALA A 387 22.80 -6.98 13.23
N LEU A 388 23.20 -6.17 12.25
CA LEU A 388 23.76 -4.84 12.49
C LEU A 388 22.68 -3.74 12.56
N TRP A 389 21.49 -3.99 12.01
CA TRP A 389 20.45 -2.97 11.90
C TRP A 389 19.06 -3.45 12.38
N THR A 390 18.85 -4.74 12.61
CA THR A 390 17.72 -5.34 13.34
C THR A 390 18.10 -5.56 14.81
#